data_6bb2a7d4d4ed70f63e0ee86b3c119b74
#
_entry.id   6bb2a7d4d4ed70f63e0ee86b3c119b74
#
_cell.length_a   1.000
_cell.length_b   1.000
_cell.length_c   1.000
_cell.angle_alpha   90.00
_cell.angle_beta   90.00
_cell.angle_gamma   90.00
#
_symmetry.space_group_name_H-M   'P 1'
#
loop_
_entity.id
_entity.type
_entity.pdbx_description
1 polymer ?
#
loop_
_entity_poly.entity_id
_entity_poly.type
_entity_poly.pdbx_seq_one_letter_code
_entity_poly.pdbx_strand_id
1 'polypeptide(L)'
;MRLLTVFATALPLLAATTPASATAPGKPHVPAGVTAGYVVFDRQTAKVTEYRNAHRRFRSASVVKILIAIDHLESHSGVSKKDLALLKVMLRVSDDAAATSFWSRGGQGRIIQRMARKLQLTDTAPPPADKPGFWGYTSLSAMDVVKTYRYLLDRADPKVSALILGHLRRAGQCGSDGFDQYFGIPRGVRGPWAVKQGWSGYGSTPPVRCRPATSPAARTASAAFTSAAAAPVALGATAPSGVTTAAPAGAGPVPDLGRPVLHSTGLVGPGERWIMVLLTAHPAGATWQRSTGQTTRLAREVHLSGTS
;
A
#
# COMPACT_ATOMS: atom_id res chain seq x y z
N MET A 1 36.88 -48.95 -64.08
CA MET A 1 37.28 -47.96 -63.07
C MET A 1 36.03 -47.27 -62.54
N ARG A 2 35.59 -47.60 -61.31
CA ARG A 2 34.42 -46.94 -60.67
C ARG A 2 34.97 -46.01 -59.57
N LEU A 3 34.72 -44.72 -59.73
CA LEU A 3 35.02 -43.71 -58.71
C LEU A 3 33.98 -43.80 -57.59
N LEU A 4 34.43 -44.00 -56.34
CA LEU A 4 33.63 -43.85 -55.13
C LEU A 4 33.73 -42.38 -54.69
N THR A 5 32.58 -41.66 -54.66
CA THR A 5 32.47 -40.32 -54.10
C THR A 5 32.12 -40.46 -52.63
N VAL A 6 32.98 -40.01 -51.73
CA VAL A 6 32.73 -39.97 -50.26
C VAL A 6 32.08 -38.62 -49.95
N PHE A 7 30.84 -38.65 -49.43
CA PHE A 7 30.16 -37.47 -48.89
C PHE A 7 30.54 -37.33 -47.40
N ALA A 8 31.23 -36.25 -47.08
CA ALA A 8 31.49 -35.86 -45.70
C ALA A 8 30.27 -35.03 -45.19
N THR A 9 29.52 -35.58 -44.23
CA THR A 9 28.46 -34.87 -43.51
C THR A 9 29.05 -34.10 -42.34
N ALA A 10 29.04 -32.79 -42.39
CA ALA A 10 29.39 -31.91 -41.30
C ALA A 10 28.18 -31.78 -40.33
N LEU A 11 28.32 -32.23 -39.07
CA LEU A 11 27.33 -31.96 -38.01
C LEU A 11 27.50 -30.51 -37.52
N PRO A 12 26.42 -29.74 -37.39
CA PRO A 12 26.50 -28.44 -36.76
C PRO A 12 26.65 -28.60 -35.23
N LEU A 13 27.68 -27.98 -34.67
CA LEU A 13 27.93 -27.85 -33.24
C LEU A 13 26.89 -26.85 -32.68
N LEU A 14 25.86 -27.33 -31.96
CA LEU A 14 24.97 -26.50 -31.17
C LEU A 14 25.73 -25.95 -29.96
N ALA A 15 26.09 -24.68 -29.99
CA ALA A 15 26.61 -23.97 -28.83
C ALA A 15 25.46 -23.80 -27.79
N ALA A 16 25.55 -24.53 -26.70
CA ALA A 16 24.66 -24.36 -25.54
C ALA A 16 24.95 -23.02 -24.88
N THR A 17 24.08 -22.05 -25.07
CA THR A 17 24.09 -20.80 -24.32
C THR A 17 23.70 -21.08 -22.89
N THR A 18 24.64 -21.05 -21.96
CA THR A 18 24.36 -21.08 -20.51
C THR A 18 23.50 -19.88 -20.16
N PRO A 19 22.34 -20.07 -19.47
CA PRO A 19 21.56 -18.94 -19.01
C PRO A 19 22.39 -18.15 -18.00
N ALA A 20 22.50 -16.85 -18.21
CA ALA A 20 23.13 -15.94 -17.26
C ALA A 20 22.39 -16.07 -15.91
N SER A 21 23.11 -16.49 -14.88
CA SER A 21 22.58 -16.55 -13.51
C SER A 21 22.15 -15.13 -13.12
N ALA A 22 20.85 -14.91 -13.00
CA ALA A 22 20.32 -13.68 -12.46
C ALA A 22 20.81 -13.54 -11.02
N THR A 23 21.66 -12.55 -10.77
CA THR A 23 22.11 -12.22 -9.41
C THR A 23 20.87 -11.92 -8.57
N ALA A 24 20.72 -12.61 -7.44
CA ALA A 24 19.61 -12.36 -6.51
C ALA A 24 19.60 -10.87 -6.12
N PRO A 25 18.43 -10.21 -6.09
CA PRO A 25 18.35 -8.81 -5.74
C PRO A 25 18.90 -8.60 -4.32
N GLY A 26 19.74 -7.57 -4.16
CA GLY A 26 20.30 -7.21 -2.86
C GLY A 26 19.22 -6.76 -1.88
N LYS A 27 19.52 -6.79 -0.57
CA LYS A 27 18.60 -6.27 0.46
C LYS A 27 18.26 -4.79 0.20
N PRO A 28 16.99 -4.37 0.38
CA PRO A 28 16.60 -2.97 0.19
C PRO A 28 17.41 -2.00 1.08
N HIS A 29 17.96 -0.96 0.47
CA HIS A 29 18.77 0.05 1.15
C HIS A 29 17.91 1.17 1.70
N VAL A 30 17.83 1.28 3.02
CA VAL A 30 17.15 2.40 3.70
C VAL A 30 18.13 3.57 3.79
N PRO A 31 17.81 4.74 3.21
CA PRO A 31 18.69 5.89 3.23
C PRO A 31 19.02 6.36 4.65
N ALA A 32 20.22 6.88 4.87
CA ALA A 32 20.66 7.42 6.16
C ALA A 32 19.66 8.47 6.70
N GLY A 33 19.35 8.38 8.00
CA GLY A 33 18.41 9.25 8.69
C GLY A 33 16.92 8.93 8.44
N VAL A 34 16.60 8.09 7.44
CA VAL A 34 15.23 7.61 7.20
C VAL A 34 14.97 6.41 8.10
N THR A 35 13.82 6.41 8.76
CA THR A 35 13.29 5.22 9.40
C THR A 35 12.24 4.60 8.49
N ALA A 36 12.37 3.30 8.20
CA ALA A 36 11.44 2.58 7.35
C ALA A 36 10.87 1.34 8.04
N GLY A 37 9.59 1.09 7.80
CA GLY A 37 8.91 -0.18 8.05
C GLY A 37 8.24 -0.63 6.77
N TYR A 38 8.49 -1.87 6.32
CA TYR A 38 7.87 -2.37 5.10
C TYR A 38 7.56 -3.86 5.19
N VAL A 39 6.60 -4.27 4.37
CA VAL A 39 6.19 -5.68 4.17
C VAL A 39 5.79 -5.85 2.72
N VAL A 40 6.26 -6.93 2.09
CA VAL A 40 5.71 -7.49 0.86
C VAL A 40 5.07 -8.84 1.20
N PHE A 41 3.80 -8.99 0.88
CA PHE A 41 3.05 -10.20 1.12
C PHE A 41 2.57 -10.78 -0.22
N ASP A 42 2.97 -12.02 -0.51
CA ASP A 42 2.51 -12.75 -1.69
C ASP A 42 1.17 -13.44 -1.38
N ARG A 43 0.13 -13.04 -2.07
CA ARG A 43 -1.21 -13.60 -1.91
C ARG A 43 -1.36 -15.04 -2.44
N GLN A 44 -0.53 -15.44 -3.42
CA GLN A 44 -0.58 -16.79 -3.97
C GLN A 44 -0.04 -17.82 -2.98
N THR A 45 1.07 -17.48 -2.32
CA THR A 45 1.71 -18.37 -1.35
C THR A 45 1.27 -18.11 0.08
N ALA A 46 0.51 -17.03 0.33
CA ALA A 46 0.11 -16.54 1.65
C ALA A 46 1.31 -16.26 2.59
N LYS A 47 2.45 -15.86 2.03
CA LYS A 47 3.70 -15.63 2.78
C LYS A 47 4.15 -14.18 2.70
N VAL A 48 4.82 -13.72 3.75
CA VAL A 48 5.64 -12.51 3.72
C VAL A 48 6.95 -12.88 3.04
N THR A 49 7.26 -12.21 1.94
CA THR A 49 8.45 -12.48 1.11
C THR A 49 9.58 -11.50 1.39
N GLU A 50 9.26 -10.28 1.85
CA GLU A 50 10.25 -9.28 2.24
C GLU A 50 9.68 -8.41 3.38
N TYR A 51 10.49 -8.09 4.39
CA TYR A 51 10.06 -7.21 5.47
C TYR A 51 11.21 -6.54 6.23
N ARG A 52 10.90 -5.41 6.83
CA ARG A 52 11.73 -4.71 7.81
C ARG A 52 10.86 -3.96 8.79
N ASN A 53 11.14 -4.05 10.07
CA ASN A 53 10.40 -3.32 11.10
C ASN A 53 8.87 -3.43 10.93
N ALA A 54 8.36 -4.63 10.58
CA ALA A 54 6.98 -4.89 10.19
C ALA A 54 5.95 -4.40 11.22
N HIS A 55 6.31 -4.45 12.51
CA HIS A 55 5.47 -4.06 13.65
C HIS A 55 5.82 -2.68 14.24
N ARG A 56 6.79 -1.97 13.64
CA ARG A 56 7.08 -0.60 14.09
C ARG A 56 5.91 0.32 13.78
N ARG A 57 5.48 1.07 14.79
CA ARG A 57 4.40 2.05 14.65
C ARG A 57 4.89 3.34 13.98
N PHE A 58 4.05 3.84 13.09
CA PHE A 58 4.18 5.14 12.43
C PHE A 58 2.85 5.89 12.57
N ARG A 59 2.86 7.22 12.59
CA ARG A 59 1.59 7.95 12.42
C ARG A 59 1.08 7.72 11.01
N SER A 60 -0.20 7.46 10.88
CA SER A 60 -0.81 6.93 9.63
C SER A 60 -0.81 7.90 8.46
N ALA A 61 -0.81 9.22 8.73
CA ALA A 61 -1.20 10.20 7.73
C ALA A 61 -2.47 9.71 6.99
N SER A 62 -2.56 9.86 5.68
CA SER A 62 -3.76 9.48 4.90
C SER A 62 -3.97 7.98 4.66
N VAL A 63 -3.10 7.09 5.14
CA VAL A 63 -3.32 5.64 5.03
C VAL A 63 -4.53 5.19 5.85
N VAL A 64 -4.80 5.84 6.99
CA VAL A 64 -5.97 5.58 7.85
C VAL A 64 -7.32 5.72 7.13
N LYS A 65 -7.37 6.48 6.02
CA LYS A 65 -8.59 6.68 5.23
C LYS A 65 -9.19 5.39 4.69
N ILE A 66 -8.38 4.32 4.56
CA ILE A 66 -8.89 2.99 4.24
C ILE A 66 -9.75 2.46 5.39
N LEU A 67 -9.26 2.55 6.64
CA LEU A 67 -10.02 2.11 7.83
C LEU A 67 -11.29 2.93 8.02
N ILE A 68 -11.22 4.25 7.80
CA ILE A 68 -12.39 5.14 7.85
C ILE A 68 -13.44 4.72 6.81
N ALA A 69 -13.01 4.37 5.60
CA ALA A 69 -13.91 3.92 4.54
C ALA A 69 -14.57 2.58 4.85
N ILE A 70 -13.81 1.60 5.36
CA ILE A 70 -14.33 0.29 5.77
C ILE A 70 -15.38 0.48 6.87
N ASP A 71 -15.02 1.22 7.92
CA ASP A 71 -15.93 1.45 9.06
C ASP A 71 -17.24 2.10 8.61
N HIS A 72 -17.18 3.13 7.78
CA HIS A 72 -18.38 3.81 7.28
C HIS A 72 -19.26 2.88 6.45
N LEU A 73 -18.67 2.14 5.51
CA LEU A 73 -19.40 1.28 4.59
C LEU A 73 -20.03 0.07 5.28
N GLU A 74 -19.40 -0.44 6.33
CA GLU A 74 -19.89 -1.62 7.04
C GLU A 74 -20.76 -1.30 8.27
N SER A 75 -20.81 -0.03 8.67
CA SER A 75 -21.68 0.42 9.77
C SER A 75 -23.07 0.91 9.29
N HIS A 76 -23.31 0.91 7.97
CA HIS A 76 -24.55 1.42 7.39
C HIS A 76 -25.12 0.43 6.37
N SER A 77 -26.41 0.19 6.40
CA SER A 77 -27.12 -0.70 5.46
C SER A 77 -27.23 -0.13 4.04
N GLY A 78 -26.93 1.15 3.87
CA GLY A 78 -26.93 1.83 2.58
C GLY A 78 -26.04 3.06 2.60
N VAL A 79 -25.53 3.47 1.44
CA VAL A 79 -24.63 4.61 1.31
C VAL A 79 -25.27 5.66 0.41
N SER A 80 -25.41 6.88 0.91
CA SER A 80 -26.00 7.99 0.16
C SER A 80 -25.13 8.37 -1.06
N LYS A 81 -25.75 8.96 -2.09
CA LYS A 81 -25.00 9.53 -3.24
C LYS A 81 -23.93 10.55 -2.79
N LYS A 82 -24.22 11.33 -1.76
CA LYS A 82 -23.29 12.29 -1.15
C LYS A 82 -22.08 11.59 -0.55
N ASP A 83 -22.30 10.52 0.22
CA ASP A 83 -21.21 9.76 0.83
C ASP A 83 -20.37 9.01 -0.22
N LEU A 84 -20.98 8.49 -1.27
CA LEU A 84 -20.23 7.91 -2.40
C LEU A 84 -19.31 8.95 -3.06
N ALA A 85 -19.77 10.19 -3.23
CA ALA A 85 -18.94 11.27 -3.76
C ALA A 85 -17.78 11.63 -2.81
N LEU A 86 -18.03 11.69 -1.49
CA LEU A 86 -16.98 11.92 -0.48
C LEU A 86 -15.98 10.77 -0.41
N LEU A 87 -16.42 9.51 -0.44
CA LEU A 87 -15.54 8.34 -0.49
C LEU A 87 -14.63 8.38 -1.73
N LYS A 88 -15.18 8.78 -2.89
CA LYS A 88 -14.40 8.91 -4.12
C LYS A 88 -13.24 9.90 -3.96
N VAL A 89 -13.47 11.11 -3.46
CA VAL A 89 -12.40 12.11 -3.33
C VAL A 89 -11.44 11.76 -2.18
N MET A 90 -11.94 11.23 -1.06
CA MET A 90 -11.12 10.77 0.06
C MET A 90 -10.11 9.68 -0.36
N LEU A 91 -10.53 8.72 -1.18
CA LEU A 91 -9.70 7.60 -1.56
C LEU A 91 -8.82 7.90 -2.77
N ARG A 92 -9.32 8.64 -3.78
CA ARG A 92 -8.57 8.89 -5.02
C ARG A 92 -7.58 10.03 -4.93
N VAL A 93 -7.99 11.16 -4.33
CA VAL A 93 -7.18 12.38 -4.25
C VAL A 93 -6.85 12.75 -2.82
N SER A 94 -7.09 11.82 -1.89
CA SER A 94 -6.73 11.96 -0.48
C SER A 94 -7.35 13.16 0.22
N ASP A 95 -8.58 13.54 -0.13
CA ASP A 95 -9.28 14.72 0.40
C ASP A 95 -9.44 14.64 1.92
N ASP A 96 -8.96 15.67 2.61
CA ASP A 96 -8.95 15.75 4.07
C ASP A 96 -10.30 16.18 4.63
N ALA A 97 -11.04 17.04 3.93
CA ALA A 97 -12.36 17.46 4.37
C ALA A 97 -13.36 16.30 4.35
N ALA A 98 -13.30 15.46 3.31
CA ALA A 98 -14.09 14.23 3.24
C ALA A 98 -13.71 13.25 4.36
N ALA A 99 -12.41 13.06 4.63
CA ALA A 99 -11.95 12.22 5.73
C ALA A 99 -12.46 12.74 7.09
N THR A 100 -12.36 14.04 7.34
CA THR A 100 -12.81 14.68 8.57
C THR A 100 -14.33 14.55 8.75
N SER A 101 -15.10 14.65 7.68
CA SER A 101 -16.54 14.42 7.71
C SER A 101 -16.89 13.00 8.18
N PHE A 102 -16.27 11.96 7.60
CA PHE A 102 -16.48 10.58 8.06
C PHE A 102 -15.95 10.34 9.47
N TRP A 103 -14.77 10.88 9.79
CA TRP A 103 -14.15 10.76 11.10
C TRP A 103 -15.06 11.27 12.21
N SER A 104 -15.58 12.48 12.05
CA SER A 104 -16.47 13.10 13.03
C SER A 104 -17.77 12.31 13.19
N ARG A 105 -18.43 11.93 12.08
CA ARG A 105 -19.67 11.16 12.10
C ARG A 105 -19.53 9.75 12.65
N GLY A 106 -18.37 9.12 12.40
CA GLY A 106 -18.08 7.75 12.88
C GLY A 106 -17.61 7.69 14.34
N GLY A 107 -17.53 8.82 15.06
CA GLY A 107 -17.14 8.89 16.47
C GLY A 107 -15.63 8.92 16.67
N GLN A 108 -14.88 9.46 15.71
CA GLN A 108 -13.45 9.73 15.81
C GLN A 108 -12.62 8.47 16.13
N GLY A 109 -11.83 8.46 17.22
CA GLY A 109 -11.00 7.34 17.62
C GLY A 109 -11.76 6.01 17.82
N ARG A 110 -13.09 6.06 18.00
CA ARG A 110 -13.93 4.84 18.07
C ARG A 110 -13.91 4.05 16.75
N ILE A 111 -13.75 4.73 15.59
CA ILE A 111 -13.52 4.07 14.31
C ILE A 111 -12.33 3.12 14.41
N ILE A 112 -11.21 3.63 14.92
CA ILE A 112 -9.97 2.85 15.01
C ILE A 112 -10.12 1.70 16.01
N GLN A 113 -10.79 1.93 17.13
CA GLN A 113 -11.06 0.87 18.10
C GLN A 113 -11.91 -0.27 17.51
N ARG A 114 -12.96 0.06 16.72
CA ARG A 114 -13.77 -0.95 16.03
C ARG A 114 -12.94 -1.72 15.00
N MET A 115 -12.19 -0.99 14.17
CA MET A 115 -11.37 -1.59 13.12
C MET A 115 -10.23 -2.43 13.67
N ALA A 116 -9.54 -1.96 14.71
CA ALA A 116 -8.48 -2.73 15.36
C ALA A 116 -9.00 -4.07 15.88
N ARG A 117 -10.14 -4.08 16.57
CA ARG A 117 -10.77 -5.34 17.03
C ARG A 117 -11.21 -6.22 15.86
N LYS A 118 -11.93 -5.64 14.87
CA LYS A 118 -12.50 -6.40 13.74
C LYS A 118 -11.43 -7.04 12.86
N LEU A 119 -10.36 -6.31 12.57
CA LEU A 119 -9.28 -6.74 11.68
C LEU A 119 -8.08 -7.34 12.44
N GLN A 120 -8.16 -7.43 13.77
CA GLN A 120 -7.09 -7.93 14.65
C GLN A 120 -5.76 -7.17 14.44
N LEU A 121 -5.85 -5.83 14.42
CA LEU A 121 -4.69 -4.95 14.26
C LEU A 121 -4.03 -4.74 15.64
N THR A 122 -2.81 -5.22 15.80
CA THR A 122 -2.12 -5.24 17.09
C THR A 122 -1.31 -3.98 17.37
N ASP A 123 -0.93 -3.28 16.31
CA ASP A 123 -0.07 -2.08 16.37
C ASP A 123 -0.84 -0.78 16.11
N THR A 124 -2.11 -0.90 15.73
CA THR A 124 -2.97 0.23 15.39
C THR A 124 -3.70 0.76 16.60
N ALA A 125 -3.54 2.04 16.88
CA ALA A 125 -4.19 2.72 17.99
C ALA A 125 -4.75 4.10 17.56
N PRO A 126 -5.84 4.57 18.20
CA PRO A 126 -6.40 5.88 17.91
C PRO A 126 -5.39 7.00 18.17
N PRO A 127 -5.64 8.23 17.66
CA PRO A 127 -4.91 9.42 18.08
C PRO A 127 -4.92 9.59 19.59
N PRO A 128 -3.95 10.33 20.17
CA PRO A 128 -3.96 10.69 21.57
C PRO A 128 -5.28 11.38 21.99
N ALA A 129 -5.69 11.17 23.24
CA ALA A 129 -6.96 11.68 23.76
C ALA A 129 -7.08 13.22 23.73
N ASP A 130 -5.95 13.93 23.84
CA ASP A 130 -5.86 15.41 23.71
C ASP A 130 -5.93 15.91 22.25
N LYS A 131 -5.90 15.00 21.29
CA LYS A 131 -5.93 15.30 19.83
C LYS A 131 -6.94 14.46 19.05
N PRO A 132 -8.19 14.34 19.50
CA PRO A 132 -9.15 13.38 18.95
C PRO A 132 -9.55 13.69 17.49
N GLY A 133 -9.44 14.95 17.05
CA GLY A 133 -9.73 15.38 15.68
C GLY A 133 -8.63 15.05 14.66
N PHE A 134 -7.43 14.67 15.11
CA PHE A 134 -6.27 14.46 14.25
C PHE A 134 -6.18 13.00 13.78
N TRP A 135 -7.09 12.58 12.91
CA TRP A 135 -7.12 11.20 12.37
C TRP A 135 -5.77 10.72 11.80
N GLY A 136 -4.98 11.62 11.20
CA GLY A 136 -3.65 11.30 10.68
C GLY A 136 -2.61 10.94 11.75
N TYR A 137 -2.93 11.16 13.04
CA TYR A 137 -2.12 10.75 14.19
C TYR A 137 -2.45 9.35 14.69
N THR A 138 -3.43 8.67 14.08
CA THR A 138 -3.61 7.23 14.28
C THR A 138 -2.27 6.52 14.09
N SER A 139 -1.87 5.68 15.04
CA SER A 139 -0.68 4.85 14.85
C SER A 139 -1.03 3.60 14.07
N LEU A 140 -0.13 3.13 13.20
CA LEU A 140 -0.24 1.86 12.48
C LEU A 140 1.14 1.30 12.15
N SER A 141 1.20 0.01 11.85
CA SER A 141 2.41 -0.67 11.37
C SER A 141 2.23 -1.19 9.93
N ALA A 142 3.34 -1.54 9.29
CA ALA A 142 3.29 -2.13 7.95
C ALA A 142 2.50 -3.46 7.94
N MET A 143 2.65 -4.27 8.99
CA MET A 143 1.90 -5.53 9.10
C MET A 143 0.40 -5.30 9.26
N ASP A 144 -0.03 -4.30 10.05
CA ASP A 144 -1.45 -4.01 10.22
C ASP A 144 -2.08 -3.46 8.94
N VAL A 145 -1.32 -2.72 8.12
CA VAL A 145 -1.78 -2.30 6.79
C VAL A 145 -1.92 -3.50 5.85
N VAL A 146 -1.00 -4.49 5.90
CA VAL A 146 -1.17 -5.75 5.16
C VAL A 146 -2.45 -6.47 5.59
N LYS A 147 -2.72 -6.58 6.90
CA LYS A 147 -3.97 -7.17 7.41
C LYS A 147 -5.21 -6.42 6.90
N THR A 148 -5.12 -5.09 6.78
CA THR A 148 -6.22 -4.25 6.25
C THR A 148 -6.50 -4.56 4.79
N TYR A 149 -5.49 -4.67 3.93
CA TYR A 149 -5.66 -5.06 2.53
C TYR A 149 -6.16 -6.51 2.40
N ARG A 150 -5.64 -7.44 3.20
CA ARG A 150 -6.14 -8.82 3.25
C ARG A 150 -7.61 -8.88 3.65
N TYR A 151 -8.02 -8.09 4.64
CA TYR A 151 -9.42 -8.01 5.01
C TYR A 151 -10.30 -7.59 3.82
N LEU A 152 -9.92 -6.54 3.09
CA LEU A 152 -10.64 -6.09 1.90
C LEU A 152 -10.73 -7.16 0.81
N LEU A 153 -9.66 -7.96 0.63
CA LEU A 153 -9.58 -8.95 -0.43
C LEU A 153 -10.29 -10.26 -0.09
N ASP A 154 -10.23 -10.66 1.19
CA ASP A 154 -10.54 -12.03 1.59
C ASP A 154 -11.82 -12.14 2.45
N ARG A 155 -12.26 -11.05 3.10
CA ARG A 155 -13.31 -11.13 4.14
C ARG A 155 -14.36 -10.01 4.13
N ALA A 156 -14.08 -8.86 3.55
CA ALA A 156 -15.05 -7.77 3.46
C ALA A 156 -16.22 -8.14 2.53
N ASP A 157 -17.38 -7.52 2.76
CA ASP A 157 -18.47 -7.61 1.78
C ASP A 157 -17.96 -7.28 0.37
N PRO A 158 -18.30 -8.05 -0.66
CA PRO A 158 -17.82 -7.84 -2.02
C PRO A 158 -18.10 -6.43 -2.55
N LYS A 159 -19.23 -5.80 -2.17
CA LYS A 159 -19.58 -4.43 -2.59
C LYS A 159 -18.63 -3.41 -1.91
N VAL A 160 -18.32 -3.60 -0.63
CA VAL A 160 -17.36 -2.77 0.13
C VAL A 160 -15.97 -2.89 -0.48
N SER A 161 -15.49 -4.12 -0.68
CA SER A 161 -14.22 -4.41 -1.33
C SER A 161 -14.13 -3.78 -2.70
N ALA A 162 -15.10 -4.04 -3.58
CA ALA A 162 -15.13 -3.51 -4.95
C ALA A 162 -15.11 -1.97 -4.98
N LEU A 163 -15.87 -1.32 -4.09
CA LEU A 163 -15.90 0.14 -4.02
C LEU A 163 -14.55 0.72 -3.60
N ILE A 164 -13.98 0.25 -2.49
CA ILE A 164 -12.71 0.76 -1.96
C ILE A 164 -11.58 0.47 -2.95
N LEU A 165 -11.36 -0.78 -3.32
CA LEU A 165 -10.29 -1.17 -4.24
C LEU A 165 -10.46 -0.52 -5.62
N GLY A 166 -11.70 -0.39 -6.10
CA GLY A 166 -12.01 0.33 -7.33
C GLY A 166 -11.61 1.80 -7.28
N HIS A 167 -11.64 2.45 -6.13
CA HIS A 167 -11.10 3.80 -5.97
C HIS A 167 -9.58 3.81 -5.88
N LEU A 168 -8.96 2.86 -5.17
CA LEU A 168 -7.49 2.77 -5.05
C LEU A 168 -6.83 2.49 -6.41
N ARG A 169 -7.44 1.66 -7.28
CA ARG A 169 -6.99 1.44 -8.68
C ARG A 169 -7.06 2.71 -9.53
N ARG A 170 -7.88 3.66 -9.15
CA ARG A 170 -8.06 4.96 -9.83
C ARG A 170 -7.55 6.13 -8.99
N ALA A 171 -6.54 5.89 -8.13
CA ALA A 171 -5.87 6.96 -7.41
C ALA A 171 -5.34 8.02 -8.39
N GLY A 172 -5.64 9.28 -8.13
CA GLY A 172 -5.19 10.39 -8.96
C GLY A 172 -3.73 10.73 -8.71
N GLN A 173 -3.05 11.34 -9.67
CA GLN A 173 -1.68 11.80 -9.47
C GLN A 173 -1.62 12.96 -8.45
N CYS A 174 -2.54 13.89 -8.52
CA CYS A 174 -2.56 15.05 -7.64
C CYS A 174 -3.48 14.83 -6.45
N GLY A 175 -2.98 15.08 -5.25
CA GLY A 175 -3.79 15.20 -4.04
C GLY A 175 -4.69 16.44 -4.10
N SER A 176 -5.78 16.46 -3.30
CA SER A 176 -6.67 17.63 -3.20
C SER A 176 -5.96 18.87 -2.63
N ASP A 177 -4.89 18.67 -1.87
CA ASP A 177 -3.99 19.70 -1.34
C ASP A 177 -2.94 20.19 -2.34
N GLY A 178 -2.89 19.60 -3.53
CA GLY A 178 -1.97 19.97 -4.61
C GLY A 178 -0.62 19.25 -4.58
N PHE A 179 -0.35 18.35 -3.63
CA PHE A 179 0.85 17.52 -3.65
C PHE A 179 0.76 16.44 -4.74
N ASP A 180 1.91 16.10 -5.34
CA ASP A 180 2.01 14.96 -6.25
C ASP A 180 2.12 13.66 -5.44
N GLN A 181 1.02 12.92 -5.36
CA GLN A 181 0.97 11.68 -4.59
C GLN A 181 1.51 10.45 -5.35
N TYR A 182 2.01 10.62 -6.58
CA TYR A 182 2.67 9.54 -7.31
C TYR A 182 4.14 9.42 -6.89
N PHE A 183 4.39 9.04 -5.64
CA PHE A 183 5.69 8.63 -5.11
C PHE A 183 5.62 7.17 -4.63
N GLY A 184 6.76 6.58 -4.31
CA GLY A 184 6.79 5.19 -3.85
C GLY A 184 6.34 4.21 -4.93
N ILE A 185 5.26 3.44 -4.68
CA ILE A 185 4.74 2.42 -5.59
C ILE A 185 4.43 2.98 -6.98
N PRO A 186 3.64 4.06 -7.17
CA PRO A 186 3.26 4.53 -8.50
C PRO A 186 4.42 4.86 -9.44
N ARG A 187 5.56 5.31 -8.92
CA ARG A 187 6.75 5.62 -9.71
C ARG A 187 7.88 4.60 -9.58
N GLY A 188 7.89 3.81 -8.51
CA GLY A 188 8.94 2.83 -8.24
C GLY A 188 8.67 1.45 -8.82
N VAL A 189 7.41 1.09 -9.01
CA VAL A 189 6.95 -0.25 -9.38
C VAL A 189 6.23 -0.20 -10.73
N ARG A 190 6.62 -1.08 -11.65
CA ARG A 190 5.91 -1.25 -12.92
C ARG A 190 4.61 -2.04 -12.72
N GLY A 191 3.66 -1.74 -13.57
CA GLY A 191 2.46 -2.49 -13.69
C GLY A 191 1.30 -2.16 -13.08
N PRO A 192 0.21 -2.92 -13.05
CA PRO A 192 -0.97 -2.41 -12.41
C PRO A 192 -0.75 -2.32 -10.89
N TRP A 193 -1.36 -1.29 -10.31
CA TRP A 193 -1.37 -1.06 -8.87
C TRP A 193 -2.69 -0.45 -8.41
N ALA A 194 -3.06 -0.73 -7.16
CA ALA A 194 -4.15 -0.07 -6.44
C ALA A 194 -3.56 0.51 -5.16
N VAL A 195 -3.49 1.85 -5.03
CA VAL A 195 -2.66 2.47 -3.98
C VAL A 195 -3.43 3.44 -3.09
N LYS A 196 -2.97 3.53 -1.84
CA LYS A 196 -3.26 4.63 -0.93
C LYS A 196 -1.95 5.19 -0.38
N GLN A 197 -1.74 6.44 -0.67
CA GLN A 197 -0.60 7.19 -0.18
C GLN A 197 -0.93 7.93 1.10
N GLY A 198 0.10 8.25 1.89
CA GLY A 198 -0.02 9.10 3.07
C GLY A 198 1.20 10.00 3.21
N TRP A 199 1.00 11.26 3.54
CA TRP A 199 2.07 12.22 3.80
C TRP A 199 1.66 13.22 4.87
N SER A 200 2.65 13.71 5.61
CA SER A 200 2.47 14.75 6.63
C SER A 200 3.82 15.36 7.01
N GLY A 201 3.83 16.62 7.41
CA GLY A 201 5.02 17.33 7.87
C GLY A 201 5.81 18.05 6.77
N TYR A 202 5.17 18.31 5.60
CA TYR A 202 5.76 19.06 4.48
C TYR A 202 5.09 20.42 4.25
N GLY A 203 4.38 20.94 5.26
CA GLY A 203 3.56 22.15 5.12
C GLY A 203 2.16 21.86 4.58
N SER A 204 1.38 22.93 4.41
CA SER A 204 -0.01 22.87 3.89
C SER A 204 -0.08 22.96 2.36
N THR A 205 0.98 23.42 1.72
CA THR A 205 1.08 23.60 0.27
C THR A 205 2.37 22.99 -0.25
N PRO A 206 2.37 22.33 -1.42
CA PRO A 206 3.57 21.78 -2.00
C PRO A 206 4.50 22.87 -2.54
N PRO A 207 5.82 22.63 -2.57
CA PRO A 207 6.78 23.57 -3.16
C PRO A 207 6.53 23.80 -4.66
N VAL A 208 5.98 22.80 -5.34
CA VAL A 208 5.50 22.88 -6.72
C VAL A 208 4.13 22.22 -6.79
N ARG A 209 3.11 22.97 -7.20
CA ARG A 209 1.76 22.43 -7.32
C ARG A 209 1.69 21.34 -8.38
N CYS A 210 1.12 20.21 -7.99
CA CYS A 210 0.93 19.09 -8.90
C CYS A 210 0.06 19.47 -10.10
N ARG A 211 0.50 19.06 -11.28
CA ARG A 211 -0.29 19.09 -12.52
C ARG A 211 -0.37 17.67 -13.05
N PRO A 212 -1.57 17.13 -13.33
CA PRO A 212 -1.70 15.79 -13.90
C PRO A 212 -0.92 15.70 -15.22
N ALA A 213 -0.21 14.59 -15.41
CA ALA A 213 0.46 14.35 -16.68
C ALA A 213 -0.58 14.24 -17.80
N THR A 214 -0.38 14.98 -18.88
CA THR A 214 -1.26 14.99 -20.06
C THR A 214 -1.03 13.79 -20.98
N SER A 215 -0.02 12.95 -20.70
CA SER A 215 0.41 11.83 -21.54
C SER A 215 -0.50 10.61 -21.46
N PRO A 216 -0.74 9.91 -22.61
CA PRO A 216 -1.53 8.67 -22.67
C PRO A 216 -0.99 7.53 -21.80
N ALA A 217 0.32 7.47 -21.55
CA ALA A 217 0.97 6.42 -20.73
C ALA A 217 0.49 6.39 -19.25
N ALA A 218 0.04 7.53 -18.72
CA ALA A 218 -0.52 7.57 -17.35
C ALA A 218 -1.94 6.98 -17.28
N ARG A 219 -2.64 6.84 -18.41
CA ARG A 219 -3.99 6.26 -18.48
C ARG A 219 -3.98 4.74 -18.64
N THR A 220 -2.92 4.16 -19.18
CA THR A 220 -2.81 2.71 -19.41
C THR A 220 -2.60 1.92 -18.11
N ALA A 221 -2.00 2.50 -17.08
CA ALA A 221 -1.91 1.87 -15.76
C ALA A 221 -3.30 1.67 -15.09
N SER A 222 -4.30 2.47 -15.47
CA SER A 222 -5.67 2.39 -14.92
C SER A 222 -6.62 1.49 -15.71
N ALA A 223 -6.30 1.14 -16.95
CA ALA A 223 -7.20 0.43 -17.87
C ALA A 223 -7.04 -1.10 -17.90
N ALA A 224 -5.98 -1.65 -17.29
CA ALA A 224 -5.67 -3.09 -17.35
C ALA A 224 -6.45 -3.97 -16.33
N PHE A 225 -7.39 -3.40 -15.60
CA PHE A 225 -8.25 -4.17 -14.69
C PHE A 225 -9.57 -4.56 -15.36
N THR A 226 -9.53 -5.42 -16.36
CA THR A 226 -10.70 -6.20 -16.73
C THR A 226 -10.88 -7.31 -15.71
N SER A 227 -12.08 -7.37 -15.16
CA SER A 227 -12.56 -8.30 -14.13
C SER A 227 -12.22 -9.76 -14.45
N ALA A 228 -11.26 -10.33 -13.75
CA ALA A 228 -11.19 -11.75 -13.55
C ALA A 228 -11.74 -12.04 -12.15
N ALA A 229 -12.92 -12.61 -12.09
CA ALA A 229 -13.48 -13.14 -10.86
C ALA A 229 -12.57 -14.27 -10.37
N ALA A 230 -11.86 -14.04 -9.27
CA ALA A 230 -11.10 -15.08 -8.61
C ALA A 230 -12.08 -16.00 -7.88
N ALA A 231 -12.04 -17.30 -8.19
CA ALA A 231 -12.77 -18.33 -7.46
C ALA A 231 -12.29 -18.38 -6.00
N PRO A 232 -13.19 -18.63 -5.03
CA PRO A 232 -12.81 -18.72 -3.64
C PRO A 232 -11.97 -19.99 -3.40
N VAL A 233 -10.75 -19.82 -2.93
CA VAL A 233 -9.93 -20.92 -2.39
C VAL A 233 -10.39 -21.16 -0.96
N ALA A 234 -10.98 -22.31 -0.71
CA ALA A 234 -11.33 -22.75 0.63
C ALA A 234 -10.05 -23.07 1.42
N LEU A 235 -9.77 -22.29 2.42
CA LEU A 235 -8.71 -22.55 3.40
C LEU A 235 -9.35 -23.17 4.63
N GLY A 236 -9.02 -24.44 4.88
CA GLY A 236 -9.31 -25.13 6.12
C GLY A 236 -8.63 -24.41 7.29
N ALA A 237 -9.43 -23.88 8.19
CA ALA A 237 -8.96 -23.23 9.40
C ALA A 237 -8.90 -24.25 10.53
N THR A 238 -7.71 -24.65 10.95
CA THR A 238 -7.46 -25.15 12.29
C THR A 238 -7.01 -23.98 13.15
N ALA A 239 -7.86 -23.54 14.05
CA ALA A 239 -7.55 -22.52 15.05
C ALA A 239 -6.75 -23.15 16.21
N PRO A 240 -5.64 -22.52 16.65
CA PRO A 240 -5.10 -22.80 17.97
C PRO A 240 -5.89 -21.98 19.01
N SER A 241 -6.51 -22.68 19.95
CA SER A 241 -7.11 -22.12 21.16
C SER A 241 -6.02 -21.53 22.05
N GLY A 242 -6.21 -20.29 22.51
CA GLY A 242 -5.37 -19.66 23.52
C GLY A 242 -4.89 -18.26 23.13
N VAL A 243 -5.83 -17.32 22.93
CA VAL A 243 -5.47 -15.90 22.88
C VAL A 243 -6.06 -15.21 24.12
N THR A 244 -5.20 -14.93 25.07
CA THR A 244 -5.45 -13.92 26.10
C THR A 244 -5.70 -12.59 25.37
N THR A 245 -6.90 -12.05 25.51
CA THR A 245 -7.27 -10.74 25.01
C THR A 245 -6.48 -9.67 25.76
N ALA A 246 -5.36 -9.25 25.20
CA ALA A 246 -4.71 -8.03 25.65
C ALA A 246 -5.65 -6.86 25.38
N ALA A 247 -5.94 -6.08 26.41
CA ALA A 247 -6.68 -4.83 26.30
C ALA A 247 -6.02 -3.93 25.23
N PRO A 248 -6.79 -3.14 24.45
CA PRO A 248 -6.23 -2.26 23.45
C PRO A 248 -5.24 -1.30 24.13
N ALA A 249 -4.01 -1.30 23.66
CA ALA A 249 -2.95 -0.41 24.16
C ALA A 249 -3.49 1.03 24.15
N GLY A 250 -3.47 1.68 25.31
CA GLY A 250 -3.86 3.08 25.46
C GLY A 250 -3.12 3.96 24.45
N ALA A 251 -3.74 5.07 24.04
CA ALA A 251 -3.18 6.02 23.10
C ALA A 251 -1.83 6.55 23.66
N GLY A 252 -0.74 5.97 23.17
CA GLY A 252 0.62 6.43 23.44
C GLY A 252 0.95 7.72 22.66
N PRO A 253 2.17 8.25 22.82
CA PRO A 253 2.59 9.43 22.06
C PRO A 253 2.51 9.17 20.56
N VAL A 254 2.24 10.24 19.76
CA VAL A 254 2.18 10.17 18.29
C VAL A 254 3.53 9.71 17.74
N PRO A 255 3.60 8.57 17.02
CA PRO A 255 4.85 8.10 16.48
C PRO A 255 5.44 9.11 15.48
N ASP A 256 6.76 9.28 15.55
CA ASP A 256 7.52 10.17 14.65
C ASP A 256 7.01 11.63 14.58
N LEU A 257 6.38 12.13 15.65
CA LEU A 257 5.98 13.53 15.76
C LEU A 257 7.23 14.44 15.58
N GLY A 258 7.10 15.50 14.79
CA GLY A 258 8.19 16.39 14.42
C GLY A 258 9.04 15.93 13.21
N ARG A 259 8.83 14.70 12.72
CA ARG A 259 9.49 14.19 11.49
C ARG A 259 8.49 14.12 10.34
N PRO A 260 8.84 14.54 9.12
CA PRO A 260 7.98 14.29 7.97
C PRO A 260 7.81 12.80 7.70
N VAL A 261 6.60 12.38 7.31
CA VAL A 261 6.32 10.98 6.92
C VAL A 261 5.81 10.89 5.50
N LEU A 262 6.23 9.82 4.79
CA LEU A 262 5.71 9.41 3.49
C LEU A 262 5.39 7.91 3.54
N HIS A 263 4.19 7.56 3.14
CA HIS A 263 3.71 6.17 3.11
C HIS A 263 3.19 5.83 1.73
N SER A 264 3.60 4.68 1.22
CA SER A 264 3.15 4.15 -0.05
C SER A 264 2.68 2.72 0.16
N THR A 265 1.38 2.49 0.01
CA THR A 265 0.75 1.21 0.32
C THR A 265 -0.18 0.80 -0.80
N GLY A 266 -0.26 -0.50 -1.09
CA GLY A 266 -1.18 -0.94 -2.13
C GLY A 266 -1.01 -2.40 -2.55
N LEU A 267 -1.81 -2.72 -3.56
CA LEU A 267 -1.74 -3.96 -4.30
C LEU A 267 -0.93 -3.73 -5.56
N VAL A 268 -0.04 -4.65 -5.93
CA VAL A 268 0.85 -4.51 -7.07
C VAL A 268 0.92 -5.79 -7.90
N GLY A 269 1.22 -5.60 -9.19
CA GLY A 269 1.44 -6.67 -10.15
C GLY A 269 0.16 -7.27 -10.75
N PRO A 270 0.33 -8.17 -11.72
CA PRO A 270 -0.78 -8.86 -12.38
C PRO A 270 -1.66 -9.58 -11.36
N GLY A 271 -2.99 -9.46 -11.50
CA GLY A 271 -3.96 -10.04 -10.57
C GLY A 271 -3.86 -9.51 -9.14
N GLU A 272 -3.14 -8.40 -8.92
CA GLU A 272 -2.91 -7.84 -7.57
C GLU A 272 -2.26 -8.87 -6.64
N ARG A 273 -1.29 -9.59 -7.16
CA ARG A 273 -0.64 -10.71 -6.47
C ARG A 273 -0.01 -10.29 -5.16
N TRP A 274 0.65 -9.13 -5.12
CA TRP A 274 1.37 -8.71 -3.93
C TRP A 274 0.68 -7.56 -3.23
N ILE A 275 0.63 -7.64 -1.89
CA ILE A 275 0.34 -6.51 -1.02
C ILE A 275 1.70 -5.91 -0.63
N MET A 276 1.94 -4.66 -1.02
CA MET A 276 3.16 -3.95 -0.69
C MET A 276 2.87 -2.75 0.20
N VAL A 277 3.54 -2.69 1.33
CA VAL A 277 3.43 -1.60 2.30
C VAL A 277 4.81 -1.05 2.59
N LEU A 278 4.98 0.25 2.42
CA LEU A 278 6.18 1.00 2.78
C LEU A 278 5.80 2.24 3.58
N LEU A 279 6.21 2.27 4.83
CA LEU A 279 6.01 3.37 5.77
C LEU A 279 7.38 4.00 6.07
N THR A 280 7.51 5.32 5.90
CA THR A 280 8.77 6.02 6.15
C THR A 280 8.59 7.27 6.99
N ALA A 281 9.56 7.54 7.88
CA ALA A 281 9.74 8.80 8.57
C ALA A 281 11.11 9.38 8.21
N HIS A 282 11.12 10.60 7.69
CA HIS A 282 12.30 11.29 7.20
C HIS A 282 12.92 12.19 8.29
N PRO A 283 14.17 12.63 8.17
CA PRO A 283 14.75 13.61 9.08
C PRO A 283 13.90 14.89 9.17
N ALA A 284 13.88 15.53 10.33
CA ALA A 284 13.29 16.85 10.48
C ALA A 284 13.88 17.81 9.44
N GLY A 285 13.04 18.64 8.82
CA GLY A 285 13.46 19.58 7.77
C GLY A 285 13.73 18.94 6.39
N ALA A 286 13.52 17.63 6.22
CA ALA A 286 13.67 16.99 4.92
C ALA A 286 12.69 17.57 3.89
N THR A 287 13.19 17.90 2.69
CA THR A 287 12.36 18.46 1.62
C THR A 287 11.47 17.40 0.97
N TRP A 288 10.32 17.83 0.42
CA TRP A 288 9.40 16.98 -0.33
C TRP A 288 10.08 16.19 -1.45
N GLN A 289 10.86 16.89 -2.29
CA GLN A 289 11.54 16.28 -3.45
C GLN A 289 12.54 15.19 -3.04
N ARG A 290 13.38 15.47 -2.01
CA ARG A 290 14.34 14.50 -1.50
C ARG A 290 13.63 13.27 -0.93
N SER A 291 12.61 13.49 -0.13
CA SER A 291 11.87 12.43 0.55
C SER A 291 11.10 11.53 -0.43
N THR A 292 10.40 12.13 -1.40
CA THR A 292 9.69 11.37 -2.44
C THR A 292 10.63 10.57 -3.32
N GLY A 293 11.79 11.14 -3.69
CA GLY A 293 12.83 10.44 -4.44
C GLY A 293 13.40 9.24 -3.68
N GLN A 294 13.70 9.41 -2.38
CA GLN A 294 14.19 8.33 -1.51
C GLN A 294 13.14 7.24 -1.33
N THR A 295 11.89 7.61 -1.03
CA THR A 295 10.78 6.65 -0.86
C THR A 295 10.52 5.87 -2.16
N THR A 296 10.63 6.52 -3.33
CA THR A 296 10.44 5.86 -4.63
C THR A 296 11.55 4.86 -4.95
N ARG A 297 12.81 5.20 -4.67
CA ARG A 297 13.92 4.25 -4.84
C ARG A 297 13.76 3.05 -3.91
N LEU A 298 13.49 3.31 -2.63
CA LEU A 298 13.27 2.24 -1.65
C LEU A 298 12.07 1.35 -2.03
N ALA A 299 10.97 1.92 -2.53
CA ALA A 299 9.83 1.14 -3.00
C ALA A 299 10.20 0.20 -4.15
N ARG A 300 11.05 0.65 -5.09
CA ARG A 300 11.54 -0.20 -6.19
C ARG A 300 12.38 -1.36 -5.65
N GLU A 301 13.31 -1.09 -4.74
CA GLU A 301 14.18 -2.12 -4.15
C GLU A 301 13.37 -3.13 -3.33
N VAL A 302 12.43 -2.68 -2.50
CA VAL A 302 11.52 -3.55 -1.72
C VAL A 302 10.66 -4.41 -2.65
N HIS A 303 10.16 -3.85 -3.75
CA HIS A 303 9.41 -4.62 -4.74
C HIS A 303 10.29 -5.70 -5.38
N LEU A 304 11.46 -5.35 -5.89
CA LEU A 304 12.36 -6.31 -6.53
C LEU A 304 12.80 -7.43 -5.58
N SER A 305 13.14 -7.11 -4.33
CA SER A 305 13.52 -8.10 -3.34
C SER A 305 12.36 -9.01 -2.92
N GLY A 306 11.15 -8.48 -2.85
CA GLY A 306 9.98 -9.23 -2.37
C GLY A 306 9.21 -10.00 -3.44
N THR A 307 9.53 -9.83 -4.72
CA THR A 307 8.78 -10.45 -5.84
C THR A 307 9.64 -11.36 -6.73
N SER A 308 10.91 -11.55 -6.38
CA SER A 308 11.88 -12.45 -7.04
C SER A 308 11.69 -13.92 -6.65
#